data_bcfe3000fd05234c2d64f0d4b02003d4
#
_entry.id   bcfe3000fd05234c2d64f0d4b02003d4
#
_cell.length_a   1.000
_cell.length_b   1.000
_cell.length_c   1.000
_cell.angle_alpha   90.00
_cell.angle_beta   90.00
_cell.angle_gamma   90.00
#
_symmetry.space_group_name_H-M   'P 1'
#
loop_
_entity.id
_entity.type
_entity.pdbx_description
1 polymer ?
#
loop_
_entity_poly.entity_id
_entity_poly.type
_entity_poly.pdbx_seq_one_letter_code
_entity_poly.pdbx_strand_id
1 'polypeptide(L)'
;MEIKHNIGFVTLLLTMIAGYCDTVTFVAADSIFSAHVTGNFIVFAYQFVKGSDVHAWIKLLTFPVFILAVMAGGRIAGKVLNHYTILFWEGFLLLSAGILVAIFTYNGMFTEIIMYTVTMIAVFAMGLQNAFGKLYAKETHGPTTMMTGNVTQASLDFGNLIKSSFKDADALLSLKKQLILIIGFLVGCFLGAFAGKQLGLVTLVLPGFAMIICYLYHRKI
;
A
#
# COMPACT_ATOMS: atom_id res chain seq x y z
N MET A 1 -19.50 -19.64 -16.43
CA MET A 1 -18.60 -18.56 -16.92
C MET A 1 -17.42 -18.54 -15.94
N GLU A 2 -16.31 -19.22 -16.28
CA GLU A 2 -15.11 -19.20 -15.44
C GLU A 2 -14.61 -17.76 -15.36
N ILE A 3 -14.62 -17.19 -14.15
CA ILE A 3 -14.03 -15.90 -13.89
C ILE A 3 -12.53 -16.09 -13.98
N LYS A 4 -11.96 -15.82 -15.15
CA LYS A 4 -10.51 -15.85 -15.36
C LYS A 4 -9.86 -14.91 -14.34
N HIS A 5 -9.07 -15.45 -13.43
CA HIS A 5 -8.29 -14.69 -12.45
C HIS A 5 -7.39 -13.68 -13.18
N ASN A 6 -7.73 -12.41 -13.13
CA ASN A 6 -6.96 -11.38 -13.84
C ASN A 6 -5.85 -10.84 -12.93
N ILE A 7 -4.72 -11.56 -12.88
CA ILE A 7 -3.53 -11.18 -12.11
C ILE A 7 -3.11 -9.74 -12.39
N GLY A 8 -3.20 -9.30 -13.66
CA GLY A 8 -2.84 -7.93 -14.04
C GLY A 8 -3.73 -6.89 -13.37
N PHE A 9 -5.05 -7.13 -13.30
CA PHE A 9 -5.98 -6.23 -12.63
C PHE A 9 -5.71 -6.17 -11.11
N VAL A 10 -5.54 -7.32 -10.45
CA VAL A 10 -5.20 -7.38 -9.02
C VAL A 10 -3.89 -6.65 -8.74
N THR A 11 -2.87 -6.89 -9.57
CA THR A 11 -1.58 -6.20 -9.45
C THR A 11 -1.74 -4.69 -9.55
N LEU A 12 -2.44 -4.20 -10.58
CA LEU A 12 -2.67 -2.77 -10.79
C LEU A 12 -3.42 -2.15 -9.61
N LEU A 13 -4.50 -2.80 -9.15
CA LEU A 13 -5.30 -2.31 -8.03
C LEU A 13 -4.47 -2.21 -6.75
N LEU A 14 -3.75 -3.28 -6.39
CA LEU A 14 -2.95 -3.30 -5.17
C LEU A 14 -1.81 -2.27 -5.19
N THR A 15 -1.15 -2.07 -6.33
CA THR A 15 -0.10 -1.06 -6.45
C THR A 15 -0.66 0.36 -6.38
N MET A 16 -1.81 0.62 -7.00
CA MET A 16 -2.48 1.91 -6.89
C MET A 16 -2.89 2.21 -5.45
N ILE A 17 -3.43 1.23 -4.73
CA ILE A 17 -3.81 1.38 -3.32
C ILE A 17 -2.59 1.65 -2.45
N ALA A 18 -1.48 0.93 -2.65
CA ALA A 18 -0.25 1.15 -1.91
C ALA A 18 0.30 2.56 -2.12
N GLY A 19 0.43 3.03 -3.37
CA GLY A 19 0.87 4.38 -3.68
C GLY A 19 -0.10 5.45 -3.15
N TYR A 20 -1.40 5.21 -3.24
CA TYR A 20 -2.42 6.10 -2.73
C TYR A 20 -2.33 6.25 -1.20
N CYS A 21 -2.37 5.16 -0.44
CA CYS A 21 -2.33 5.19 1.01
C CYS A 21 -1.02 5.79 1.54
N ASP A 22 0.10 5.43 0.93
CA ASP A 22 1.42 5.95 1.30
C ASP A 22 1.48 7.47 1.13
N THR A 23 0.94 7.98 0.03
CA THR A 23 0.95 9.41 -0.26
C THR A 23 -0.11 10.17 0.55
N VAL A 24 -1.30 9.60 0.77
CA VAL A 24 -2.32 10.22 1.65
C VAL A 24 -1.77 10.42 3.06
N THR A 25 -1.17 9.38 3.65
CA THR A 25 -0.61 9.49 5.00
C THR A 25 0.60 10.43 5.04
N PHE A 26 1.43 10.45 4.01
CA PHE A 26 2.55 11.39 3.92
C PHE A 26 2.09 12.85 3.87
N VAL A 27 1.06 13.15 3.08
CA VAL A 27 0.56 14.53 2.89
C VAL A 27 -0.28 14.99 4.08
N ALA A 28 -1.10 14.10 4.68
CA ALA A 28 -2.11 14.46 5.68
C ALA A 28 -1.74 14.07 7.11
N ALA A 29 -0.62 13.38 7.34
CA ALA A 29 -0.23 12.86 8.66
C ALA A 29 1.27 12.98 8.91
N ASP A 30 1.76 14.20 8.96
CA ASP A 30 3.12 14.55 9.41
C ASP A 30 4.23 13.76 8.69
N SER A 31 4.13 13.66 7.36
CA SER A 31 5.12 12.99 6.50
C SER A 31 5.38 11.51 6.89
N ILE A 32 4.36 10.80 7.39
CA ILE A 32 4.45 9.37 7.70
C ILE A 32 4.07 8.54 6.48
N PHE A 33 4.95 7.64 6.07
CA PHE A 33 4.66 6.62 5.08
C PHE A 33 3.93 5.44 5.73
N SER A 34 2.81 5.00 5.15
CA SER A 34 2.07 3.82 5.64
C SER A 34 2.56 2.49 5.06
N ALA A 35 3.01 2.48 3.81
CA ALA A 35 3.54 1.29 3.13
C ALA A 35 5.07 1.27 3.10
N HIS A 36 5.73 2.44 2.99
CA HIS A 36 7.18 2.60 2.92
C HIS A 36 7.83 2.79 4.30
N VAL A 37 7.61 1.81 5.19
CA VAL A 37 7.95 1.91 6.62
C VAL A 37 9.42 2.27 6.89
N THR A 38 10.34 1.75 6.05
CA THR A 38 11.77 2.10 6.18
C THR A 38 12.07 3.55 5.75
N GLY A 39 11.22 4.17 4.95
CA GLY A 39 11.30 5.58 4.63
C GLY A 39 11.09 6.46 5.86
N ASN A 40 10.28 5.99 6.82
CA ASN A 40 10.05 6.70 8.08
C ASN A 40 11.33 6.85 8.93
N PHE A 41 12.31 5.95 8.79
CA PHE A 41 13.61 6.10 9.46
C PHE A 41 14.37 7.33 8.93
N ILE A 42 14.27 7.60 7.63
CA ILE A 42 14.92 8.77 7.01
C ILE A 42 14.22 10.05 7.48
N VAL A 43 12.88 10.06 7.49
CA VAL A 43 12.09 11.21 7.96
C VAL A 43 12.35 11.48 9.44
N PHE A 44 12.38 10.42 10.26
CA PHE A 44 12.76 10.52 11.67
C PHE A 44 14.14 11.15 11.85
N ALA A 45 15.16 10.59 11.20
CA ALA A 45 16.53 11.08 11.32
C ALA A 45 16.65 12.55 10.90
N TYR A 46 15.99 12.95 9.82
CA TYR A 46 15.95 14.33 9.37
C TYR A 46 15.31 15.27 10.40
N GLN A 47 14.13 14.92 10.93
CA GLN A 47 13.44 15.74 11.91
C GLN A 47 14.17 15.79 13.25
N PHE A 48 14.76 14.70 13.66
CA PHE A 48 15.58 14.62 14.90
C PHE A 48 16.79 15.56 14.83
N VAL A 49 17.55 15.53 13.72
CA VAL A 49 18.74 16.39 13.56
C VAL A 49 18.34 17.87 13.43
N LYS A 50 17.22 18.15 12.77
CA LYS A 50 16.72 19.51 12.61
C LYS A 50 16.18 20.12 13.91
N GLY A 51 15.86 19.28 14.92
CA GLY A 51 15.31 19.72 16.20
C GLY A 51 13.93 20.37 16.11
N SER A 52 13.19 20.10 15.05
CA SER A 52 11.95 20.83 14.71
C SER A 52 10.67 20.15 15.17
N ASP A 53 10.73 18.88 15.66
CA ASP A 53 9.53 18.12 15.92
C ASP A 53 9.69 17.21 17.15
N VAL A 54 8.90 17.51 18.19
CA VAL A 54 8.84 16.70 19.42
C VAL A 54 8.25 15.31 19.16
N HIS A 55 7.42 15.19 18.12
CA HIS A 55 6.71 13.96 17.75
C HIS A 55 7.46 13.09 16.71
N ALA A 56 8.70 13.48 16.35
CA ALA A 56 9.50 12.71 15.37
C ALA A 56 9.58 11.20 15.70
N TRP A 57 9.59 10.85 17.00
CA TRP A 57 9.64 9.46 17.47
C TRP A 57 8.45 8.59 17.05
N ILE A 58 7.30 9.20 16.77
CA ILE A 58 6.10 8.47 16.32
C ILE A 58 6.37 7.75 15.00
N LYS A 59 7.27 8.28 14.17
CA LYS A 59 7.67 7.66 12.91
C LYS A 59 8.33 6.29 13.11
N LEU A 60 9.06 6.10 14.22
CA LEU A 60 9.63 4.80 14.56
C LEU A 60 8.58 3.78 15.01
N LEU A 61 7.43 4.24 15.54
CA LEU A 61 6.34 3.36 15.94
C LEU A 61 5.72 2.61 14.75
N THR A 62 5.84 3.17 13.54
CA THR A 62 5.38 2.50 12.32
C THR A 62 6.02 1.13 12.12
N PHE A 63 7.27 0.96 12.54
CA PHE A 63 8.01 -0.29 12.36
C PHE A 63 7.44 -1.47 13.18
N PRO A 64 7.27 -1.38 14.52
CA PRO A 64 6.65 -2.45 15.28
C PRO A 64 5.19 -2.69 14.88
N VAL A 65 4.42 -1.65 14.53
CA VAL A 65 3.04 -1.80 14.01
C VAL A 65 3.02 -2.62 12.73
N PHE A 66 3.93 -2.33 11.81
CA PHE A 66 4.05 -3.08 10.55
C PHE A 66 4.46 -4.54 10.78
N ILE A 67 5.41 -4.81 11.68
CA ILE A 67 5.80 -6.17 12.05
C ILE A 67 4.59 -6.94 12.56
N LEU A 68 3.82 -6.36 13.48
CA LEU A 68 2.62 -6.98 14.03
C LEU A 68 1.58 -7.27 12.94
N ALA A 69 1.42 -6.36 11.98
CA ALA A 69 0.52 -6.54 10.83
C ALA A 69 0.95 -7.71 9.94
N VAL A 70 2.24 -7.82 9.61
CA VAL A 70 2.77 -8.94 8.81
C VAL A 70 2.59 -10.27 9.55
N MET A 71 2.84 -10.30 10.86
CA MET A 71 2.60 -11.49 11.70
C MET A 71 1.12 -11.86 11.74
N ALA A 72 0.22 -10.87 11.85
CA ALA A 72 -1.22 -11.08 11.80
C ALA A 72 -1.65 -11.64 10.44
N GLY A 73 -1.14 -11.09 9.33
CA GLY A 73 -1.36 -11.59 7.97
C GLY A 73 -0.94 -13.06 7.83
N GLY A 74 0.23 -13.43 8.35
CA GLY A 74 0.69 -14.81 8.38
C GLY A 74 -0.25 -15.74 9.17
N ARG A 75 -0.77 -15.28 10.32
CA ARG A 75 -1.76 -16.06 11.11
C ARG A 75 -3.10 -16.21 10.40
N ILE A 76 -3.57 -15.15 9.73
CA ILE A 76 -4.80 -15.20 8.94
C ILE A 76 -4.62 -16.21 7.81
N ALA A 77 -3.52 -16.13 7.05
CA ALA A 77 -3.22 -17.03 5.95
C ALA A 77 -3.25 -18.51 6.34
N GLY A 78 -2.76 -18.84 7.55
CA GLY A 78 -2.77 -20.22 8.06
C GLY A 78 -4.16 -20.75 8.49
N LYS A 79 -5.19 -19.88 8.55
CA LYS A 79 -6.53 -20.25 9.05
C LYS A 79 -7.63 -20.15 8.00
N VAL A 80 -7.38 -19.50 6.88
CA VAL A 80 -8.38 -19.23 5.84
C VAL A 80 -8.07 -19.96 4.55
N LEU A 81 -9.13 -20.43 3.87
CA LEU A 81 -9.01 -21.06 2.56
C LEU A 81 -8.87 -20.02 1.44
N ASN A 82 -9.55 -18.89 1.59
CA ASN A 82 -9.50 -17.83 0.59
C ASN A 82 -8.36 -16.85 0.90
N HIS A 83 -7.37 -16.79 0.04
CA HIS A 83 -6.20 -15.90 0.14
C HIS A 83 -6.57 -14.42 0.26
N TYR A 84 -7.63 -14.01 -0.44
CA TYR A 84 -8.11 -12.62 -0.45
C TYR A 84 -8.73 -12.15 0.89
N THR A 85 -8.92 -13.05 1.86
CA THR A 85 -9.40 -12.65 3.20
C THR A 85 -8.44 -11.67 3.89
N ILE A 86 -7.15 -11.71 3.59
CA ILE A 86 -6.19 -10.72 4.10
C ILE A 86 -6.55 -9.34 3.56
N LEU A 87 -6.88 -9.24 2.28
CA LEU A 87 -7.26 -7.98 1.63
C LEU A 87 -8.62 -7.45 2.13
N PHE A 88 -9.52 -8.35 2.56
CA PHE A 88 -10.74 -7.93 3.25
C PHE A 88 -10.42 -7.19 4.55
N TRP A 89 -9.54 -7.73 5.38
CA TRP A 89 -9.15 -7.08 6.63
C TRP A 89 -8.39 -5.77 6.40
N GLU A 90 -7.54 -5.71 5.39
CA GLU A 90 -6.91 -4.46 4.94
C GLU A 90 -7.98 -3.42 4.60
N GLY A 91 -8.93 -3.78 3.71
CA GLY A 91 -10.02 -2.90 3.30
C GLY A 91 -10.90 -2.45 4.46
N PHE A 92 -11.23 -3.36 5.39
CA PHE A 92 -12.00 -3.06 6.58
C PHE A 92 -11.29 -2.04 7.48
N LEU A 93 -9.98 -2.19 7.69
CA LEU A 93 -9.18 -1.26 8.49
C LEU A 93 -9.10 0.12 7.84
N LEU A 94 -8.82 0.19 6.54
CA LEU A 94 -8.74 1.47 5.81
C LEU A 94 -10.09 2.19 5.81
N LEU A 95 -11.18 1.45 5.57
CA LEU A 95 -12.54 2.00 5.61
C LEU A 95 -12.88 2.54 6.99
N SER A 96 -12.63 1.75 8.03
CA SER A 96 -12.86 2.15 9.42
C SER A 96 -12.02 3.38 9.79
N ALA A 97 -10.75 3.43 9.38
CA ALA A 97 -9.85 4.56 9.58
C ALA A 97 -10.42 5.85 8.97
N GLY A 98 -10.82 5.80 7.70
CA GLY A 98 -11.39 6.97 7.03
C GLY A 98 -12.73 7.42 7.63
N ILE A 99 -13.61 6.48 8.01
CA ILE A 99 -14.88 6.79 8.69
C ILE A 99 -14.63 7.44 10.05
N LEU A 100 -13.70 6.93 10.85
CA LEU A 100 -13.33 7.52 12.14
C LEU A 100 -12.89 8.98 11.97
N VAL A 101 -12.01 9.25 11.00
CA VAL A 101 -11.57 10.63 10.70
C VAL A 101 -12.76 11.50 10.33
N ALA A 102 -13.68 11.02 9.47
CA ALA A 102 -14.86 11.77 9.07
C ALA A 102 -15.73 12.14 10.29
N ILE A 103 -16.00 11.18 11.18
CA ILE A 103 -16.79 11.39 12.40
C ILE A 103 -16.13 12.43 13.33
N PHE A 104 -14.84 12.28 13.62
CA PHE A 104 -14.14 13.21 14.51
C PHE A 104 -13.99 14.60 13.90
N THR A 105 -13.78 14.70 12.60
CA THR A 105 -13.73 16.00 11.90
C THR A 105 -15.09 16.69 11.90
N TYR A 106 -16.17 15.96 11.62
CA TYR A 106 -17.54 16.50 11.65
C TYR A 106 -17.92 17.05 13.03
N ASN A 107 -17.50 16.38 14.12
CA ASN A 107 -17.77 16.82 15.49
C ASN A 107 -16.77 17.87 16.01
N GLY A 108 -15.82 18.34 15.21
CA GLY A 108 -14.78 19.28 15.64
C GLY A 108 -13.79 18.72 16.68
N MET A 109 -13.68 17.39 16.78
CA MET A 109 -12.86 16.69 17.78
C MET A 109 -11.61 16.05 17.16
N PHE A 110 -11.26 16.39 15.92
CA PHE A 110 -10.06 15.83 15.27
C PHE A 110 -8.80 16.44 15.89
N THR A 111 -7.98 15.58 16.48
CA THR A 111 -6.74 15.94 17.18
C THR A 111 -5.54 15.23 16.56
N GLU A 112 -4.32 15.67 16.90
CA GLU A 112 -3.08 14.99 16.48
C GLU A 112 -3.04 13.52 16.95
N ILE A 113 -3.54 13.23 18.14
CA ILE A 113 -3.61 11.85 18.66
C ILE A 113 -4.46 10.97 17.75
N ILE A 114 -5.62 11.49 17.31
CA ILE A 114 -6.49 10.77 16.37
C ILE A 114 -5.80 10.59 15.03
N MET A 115 -5.15 11.63 14.52
CA MET A 115 -4.37 11.59 13.29
C MET A 115 -3.31 10.47 13.33
N TYR A 116 -2.49 10.42 14.38
CA TYR A 116 -1.48 9.39 14.53
C TYR A 116 -2.07 8.00 14.71
N THR A 117 -3.15 7.87 15.49
CA THR A 117 -3.84 6.57 15.68
C THR A 117 -4.37 6.02 14.36
N VAL A 118 -5.07 6.85 13.59
CA VAL A 118 -5.59 6.46 12.27
C VAL A 118 -4.45 6.13 11.30
N THR A 119 -3.36 6.88 11.35
CA THR A 119 -2.19 6.59 10.53
C THR A 119 -1.56 5.24 10.89
N MET A 120 -1.50 4.88 12.18
CA MET A 120 -1.04 3.54 12.59
C MET A 120 -1.99 2.42 12.13
N ILE A 121 -3.30 2.67 12.06
CA ILE A 121 -4.25 1.73 11.45
C ILE A 121 -3.95 1.56 9.94
N ALA A 122 -3.65 2.65 9.23
CA ALA A 122 -3.26 2.57 7.82
C ALA A 122 -1.93 1.81 7.64
N VAL A 123 -0.93 2.04 8.50
CA VAL A 123 0.34 1.27 8.52
C VAL A 123 0.07 -0.21 8.72
N PHE A 124 -0.82 -0.56 9.65
CA PHE A 124 -1.19 -1.95 9.90
C PHE A 124 -1.88 -2.55 8.66
N ALA A 125 -2.81 -1.84 8.03
CA ALA A 125 -3.47 -2.26 6.82
C ALA A 125 -2.48 -2.52 5.67
N MET A 126 -1.53 -1.61 5.44
CA MET A 126 -0.47 -1.78 4.43
C MET A 126 0.48 -2.94 4.76
N GLY A 127 0.71 -3.21 6.04
CA GLY A 127 1.44 -4.40 6.49
C GLY A 127 0.73 -5.72 6.12
N LEU A 128 -0.62 -5.74 6.17
CA LEU A 128 -1.41 -6.88 5.69
C LEU A 128 -1.26 -7.05 4.16
N GLN A 129 -1.31 -5.97 3.38
CA GLN A 129 -1.06 -6.05 1.93
C GLN A 129 0.33 -6.58 1.62
N ASN A 130 1.33 -6.15 2.38
CA ASN A 130 2.70 -6.63 2.22
C ASN A 130 2.80 -8.14 2.53
N ALA A 131 2.13 -8.62 3.59
CA ALA A 131 2.04 -10.03 3.92
C ALA A 131 1.36 -10.83 2.79
N PHE A 132 0.26 -10.32 2.22
CA PHE A 132 -0.41 -10.93 1.08
C PHE A 132 0.54 -11.09 -0.11
N GLY A 133 1.21 -10.03 -0.51
CA GLY A 133 2.16 -10.05 -1.64
C GLY A 133 3.34 -11.02 -1.44
N LYS A 134 3.75 -11.24 -0.18
CA LYS A 134 4.84 -12.18 0.14
C LYS A 134 4.36 -13.63 0.21
N LEU A 135 3.21 -13.87 0.84
CA LEU A 135 2.65 -15.21 1.04
C LEU A 135 2.03 -15.78 -0.24
N TYR A 136 1.44 -14.93 -1.04
CA TYR A 136 0.72 -15.28 -2.27
C TYR A 136 1.32 -14.60 -3.49
N ALA A 137 2.64 -14.74 -3.68
CA ALA A 137 3.39 -14.09 -4.75
C ALA A 137 2.92 -14.43 -6.18
N LYS A 138 2.10 -15.47 -6.35
CA LYS A 138 1.51 -15.85 -7.65
C LYS A 138 0.25 -15.06 -7.99
N GLU A 139 -0.34 -14.36 -7.01
CA GLU A 139 -1.57 -13.56 -7.18
C GLU A 139 -1.28 -12.19 -7.81
N THR A 140 -0.01 -11.79 -7.86
CA THR A 140 0.45 -10.52 -8.44
C THR A 140 1.67 -10.74 -9.32
N HIS A 141 2.00 -9.74 -10.14
CA HIS A 141 3.21 -9.77 -10.98
C HIS A 141 4.51 -9.53 -10.20
N GLY A 142 4.42 -9.12 -8.94
CA GLY A 142 5.55 -8.83 -8.07
C GLY A 142 5.12 -8.08 -6.81
N PRO A 143 6.06 -7.64 -5.96
CA PRO A 143 5.76 -6.86 -4.76
C PRO A 143 4.98 -5.58 -5.10
N THR A 144 3.85 -5.34 -4.44
CA THR A 144 2.95 -4.22 -4.73
C THR A 144 3.22 -2.97 -3.90
N THR A 145 4.00 -3.10 -2.82
CA THR A 145 4.31 -2.01 -1.87
C THR A 145 5.76 -1.52 -1.97
N MET A 146 6.65 -2.25 -2.64
CA MET A 146 8.09 -1.94 -2.75
C MET A 146 8.51 -1.81 -4.21
N MET A 147 8.66 -0.56 -4.68
CA MET A 147 8.91 -0.30 -6.09
C MET A 147 10.37 -0.41 -6.55
N THR A 148 11.35 -0.23 -5.64
CA THR A 148 12.78 -0.25 -6.03
C THR A 148 13.19 -1.54 -6.73
N GLY A 149 12.75 -2.70 -6.21
CA GLY A 149 13.02 -3.99 -6.84
C GLY A 149 12.39 -4.11 -8.23
N ASN A 150 11.15 -3.60 -8.39
CA ASN A 150 10.44 -3.62 -9.67
C ASN A 150 11.12 -2.71 -10.70
N VAL A 151 11.62 -1.53 -10.28
CA VAL A 151 12.41 -0.63 -11.15
C VAL A 151 13.71 -1.28 -11.55
N THR A 152 14.42 -1.95 -10.62
CA THR A 152 15.66 -2.67 -10.93
C THR A 152 15.40 -3.76 -11.96
N GLN A 153 14.37 -4.59 -11.78
CA GLN A 153 14.03 -5.65 -12.73
C GLN A 153 13.64 -5.06 -14.10
N ALA A 154 12.80 -4.03 -14.13
CA ALA A 154 12.44 -3.35 -15.39
C ALA A 154 13.68 -2.83 -16.15
N SER A 155 14.66 -2.29 -15.43
CA SER A 155 15.90 -1.77 -16.02
C SER A 155 16.74 -2.89 -16.61
N LEU A 156 16.86 -4.03 -15.93
CA LEU A 156 17.56 -5.21 -16.43
C LEU A 156 16.87 -5.79 -17.68
N ASP A 157 15.55 -5.93 -17.64
CA ASP A 157 14.75 -6.43 -18.76
C ASP A 157 14.87 -5.51 -19.98
N PHE A 158 14.82 -4.19 -19.77
CA PHE A 158 15.02 -3.21 -20.85
C PHE A 158 16.44 -3.29 -21.44
N GLY A 159 17.48 -3.46 -20.60
CA GLY A 159 18.84 -3.69 -21.07
C GLY A 159 18.99 -4.95 -21.93
N ASN A 160 18.31 -6.04 -21.56
CA ASN A 160 18.28 -7.29 -22.33
C ASN A 160 17.55 -7.10 -23.68
N LEU A 161 16.46 -6.34 -23.69
CA LEU A 161 15.72 -6.01 -24.92
C LEU A 161 16.59 -5.23 -25.91
N ILE A 162 17.35 -4.23 -25.44
CA ILE A 162 18.29 -3.49 -26.29
C ILE A 162 19.34 -4.44 -26.89
N LYS A 163 19.96 -5.30 -26.07
CA LYS A 163 20.99 -6.27 -26.53
C LYS A 163 20.45 -7.26 -27.54
N SER A 164 19.22 -7.70 -27.39
CA SER A 164 18.56 -8.65 -28.30
C SER A 164 17.92 -8.00 -29.53
N SER A 165 18.07 -6.68 -29.71
CA SER A 165 17.36 -5.89 -30.74
C SER A 165 15.85 -6.11 -30.65
N PHE A 166 15.29 -6.12 -29.42
CA PHE A 166 13.86 -6.31 -29.09
C PHE A 166 13.30 -7.68 -29.51
N LYS A 167 14.15 -8.70 -29.63
CA LYS A 167 13.73 -10.06 -30.00
C LYS A 167 13.48 -10.98 -28.80
N ASP A 168 13.90 -10.60 -27.60
CA ASP A 168 13.70 -11.37 -26.36
C ASP A 168 12.26 -11.21 -25.86
N ALA A 169 11.42 -12.20 -26.16
CA ALA A 169 10.01 -12.19 -25.77
C ALA A 169 9.80 -12.31 -24.24
N ASP A 170 10.68 -13.02 -23.54
CA ASP A 170 10.59 -13.20 -22.08
C ASP A 170 10.95 -11.90 -21.36
N ALA A 171 12.01 -11.22 -21.79
CA ALA A 171 12.35 -9.89 -21.27
C ALA A 171 11.25 -8.87 -21.53
N LEU A 172 10.59 -8.91 -22.70
CA LEU A 172 9.47 -8.04 -23.01
C LEU A 172 8.26 -8.31 -22.13
N LEU A 173 7.94 -9.58 -21.88
CA LEU A 173 6.83 -9.96 -20.99
C LEU A 173 7.11 -9.54 -19.54
N SER A 174 8.34 -9.77 -19.07
CA SER A 174 8.77 -9.36 -17.73
C SER A 174 8.69 -7.84 -17.58
N LEU A 175 9.24 -7.08 -18.53
CA LEU A 175 9.18 -5.61 -18.53
C LEU A 175 7.72 -5.10 -18.44
N LYS A 176 6.81 -5.66 -19.23
CA LYS A 176 5.39 -5.28 -19.18
C LYS A 176 4.79 -5.48 -17.79
N LYS A 177 5.13 -6.59 -17.10
CA LYS A 177 4.66 -6.87 -15.73
C LYS A 177 5.20 -5.83 -14.75
N GLN A 178 6.48 -5.47 -14.84
CA GLN A 178 7.09 -4.45 -13.98
C GLN A 178 6.50 -3.07 -14.23
N LEU A 179 6.20 -2.72 -15.49
CA LEU A 179 5.57 -1.44 -15.83
C LEU A 179 4.17 -1.30 -15.24
N ILE A 180 3.37 -2.38 -15.18
CA ILE A 180 2.05 -2.36 -14.50
C ILE A 180 2.22 -1.99 -13.03
N LEU A 181 3.21 -2.57 -12.33
CA LEU A 181 3.50 -2.28 -10.93
C LEU A 181 3.92 -0.82 -10.73
N ILE A 182 4.88 -0.35 -11.51
CA ILE A 182 5.47 0.98 -11.37
C ILE A 182 4.44 2.07 -11.71
N ILE A 183 3.75 1.93 -12.84
CA ILE A 183 2.74 2.91 -13.30
C ILE A 183 1.55 2.92 -12.34
N GLY A 184 1.07 1.74 -11.91
CA GLY A 184 -0.01 1.64 -10.94
C GLY A 184 0.31 2.39 -9.63
N PHE A 185 1.51 2.15 -9.09
CA PHE A 185 1.97 2.85 -7.89
C PHE A 185 2.05 4.37 -8.09
N LEU A 186 2.65 4.82 -9.20
CA LEU A 186 2.78 6.24 -9.53
C LEU A 186 1.42 6.93 -9.65
N VAL A 187 0.46 6.31 -10.36
CA VAL A 187 -0.91 6.81 -10.47
C VAL A 187 -1.57 6.89 -9.10
N GLY A 188 -1.38 5.86 -8.27
CA GLY A 188 -1.84 5.85 -6.88
C GLY A 188 -1.27 7.02 -6.08
N CYS A 189 0.02 7.30 -6.19
CA CYS A 189 0.67 8.44 -5.53
C CYS A 189 0.05 9.78 -5.94
N PHE A 190 -0.17 10.02 -7.24
CA PHE A 190 -0.79 11.26 -7.70
C PHE A 190 -2.23 11.40 -7.18
N LEU A 191 -3.04 10.36 -7.28
CA LEU A 191 -4.42 10.36 -6.76
C LEU A 191 -4.44 10.58 -5.25
N GLY A 192 -3.54 9.92 -4.52
CA GLY A 192 -3.38 10.07 -3.07
C GLY A 192 -2.93 11.47 -2.66
N ALA A 193 -2.02 12.10 -3.42
CA ALA A 193 -1.59 13.47 -3.17
C ALA A 193 -2.74 14.47 -3.32
N PHE A 194 -3.50 14.38 -4.42
CA PHE A 194 -4.66 15.24 -4.64
C PHE A 194 -5.74 15.03 -3.57
N ALA A 195 -6.12 13.79 -3.30
CA ALA A 195 -7.16 13.46 -2.34
C ALA A 195 -6.74 13.82 -0.90
N GLY A 196 -5.52 13.47 -0.50
CA GLY A 196 -4.97 13.78 0.81
C GLY A 196 -4.86 15.28 1.08
N LYS A 197 -4.49 16.08 0.06
CA LYS A 197 -4.45 17.54 0.17
C LYS A 197 -5.84 18.15 0.37
N GLN A 198 -6.87 17.63 -0.31
CA GLN A 198 -8.22 18.20 -0.28
C GLN A 198 -9.06 17.72 0.92
N LEU A 199 -8.99 16.46 1.25
CA LEU A 199 -9.89 15.81 2.19
C LEU A 199 -9.16 15.14 3.37
N GLY A 200 -7.83 15.20 3.41
CA GLY A 200 -7.04 14.59 4.47
C GLY A 200 -7.19 13.07 4.54
N LEU A 201 -7.07 12.53 5.73
CA LEU A 201 -7.16 11.07 5.99
C LEU A 201 -8.57 10.47 5.77
N VAL A 202 -9.62 11.29 5.63
CA VAL A 202 -10.97 10.79 5.29
C VAL A 202 -10.94 9.97 4.00
N THR A 203 -10.05 10.31 3.07
CA THR A 203 -9.94 9.66 1.76
C THR A 203 -9.51 8.20 1.83
N LEU A 204 -9.05 7.69 2.97
CA LEU A 204 -8.78 6.25 3.20
C LEU A 204 -10.03 5.37 3.02
N VAL A 205 -11.22 5.96 3.04
CA VAL A 205 -12.48 5.27 2.69
C VAL A 205 -12.43 4.70 1.27
N LEU A 206 -11.83 5.40 0.31
CA LEU A 206 -11.79 4.97 -1.10
C LEU A 206 -11.01 3.66 -1.29
N PRO A 207 -9.74 3.55 -0.88
CA PRO A 207 -9.01 2.30 -0.95
C PRO A 207 -9.65 1.21 -0.10
N GLY A 208 -10.25 1.55 1.06
CA GLY A 208 -10.98 0.60 1.88
C GLY A 208 -12.13 -0.08 1.13
N PHE A 209 -12.97 0.69 0.45
CA PHE A 209 -14.03 0.15 -0.42
C PHE A 209 -13.48 -0.68 -1.57
N ALA A 210 -12.45 -0.19 -2.26
CA ALA A 210 -11.87 -0.91 -3.39
C ALA A 210 -11.35 -2.30 -2.98
N MET A 211 -10.73 -2.42 -1.81
CA MET A 211 -10.24 -3.71 -1.29
C MET A 211 -11.36 -4.66 -0.90
N ILE A 212 -12.43 -4.17 -0.27
CA ILE A 212 -13.61 -4.99 0.04
C ILE A 212 -14.26 -5.51 -1.25
N ILE A 213 -14.41 -4.67 -2.27
CA ILE A 213 -14.94 -5.08 -3.58
C ILE A 213 -14.03 -6.13 -4.21
N CYS A 214 -12.72 -5.93 -4.17
CA CYS A 214 -11.74 -6.90 -4.66
C CYS A 214 -11.93 -8.27 -3.98
N TYR A 215 -12.07 -8.31 -2.65
CA TYR A 215 -12.35 -9.53 -1.91
C TYR A 215 -13.67 -10.18 -2.33
N LEU A 216 -14.76 -9.40 -2.42
CA LEU A 216 -16.09 -9.92 -2.79
C LEU A 216 -16.09 -10.53 -4.20
N TYR A 217 -15.33 -9.94 -5.12
CA TYR A 217 -15.16 -10.46 -6.47
C TYR A 217 -14.44 -11.81 -6.48
N HIS A 218 -13.39 -11.97 -5.66
CA HIS A 218 -12.57 -13.17 -5.61
C HIS A 218 -13.05 -14.21 -4.57
N ARG A 219 -14.09 -13.89 -3.79
CA ARG A 219 -14.67 -14.83 -2.81
C ARG A 219 -15.33 -16.05 -3.45
N LYS A 220 -15.76 -15.90 -4.69
CA LYS A 220 -16.53 -16.94 -5.42
C LYS A 220 -15.64 -17.89 -6.23
N ILE A 221 -14.33 -17.69 -6.19
CA ILE A 221 -13.33 -18.56 -6.81
C ILE A 221 -12.73 -19.48 -5.73
#